data_fc1d4ee6a95d916a9d2508d93944a57f
#
_entry.id   fc1d4ee6a95d916a9d2508d93944a57f
#
_cell.length_a   1.000
_cell.length_b   1.000
_cell.length_c   1.000
_cell.angle_alpha   90.00
_cell.angle_beta   90.00
_cell.angle_gamma   90.00
#
_symmetry.space_group_name_H-M   'P 1'
#
loop_
_entity.id
_entity.type
_entity.pdbx_description
1 polymer ?
#
loop_
_entity_poly.entity_id
_entity_poly.type
_entity_poly.pdbx_seq_one_letter_code
_entity_poly.pdbx_strand_id
1 'polypeptide(L)'
;MRILRHIFALAAFLLPFIASAQFYVTGDDPGRLKWYSIETDNFKVIYPEGTDSLARVYAEKIERFRIPVSLTTGYLSGQGDGRKMPVVMHAYNAANGSVAWAPKRMDLFTLPSAYDPEPMPWSTMLSVHESRHVTQMQFGLTERQKPGKWFLGEGWNIVTF
;
A
#
# COMPACT_ATOMS: atom_id res chain seq x y z
N MET A 1 -21.71 33.57 -19.32
CA MET A 1 -21.49 32.11 -19.44
C MET A 1 -20.15 31.72 -20.07
N ARG A 2 -19.59 32.41 -21.07
CA ARG A 2 -18.27 32.05 -21.68
C ARG A 2 -17.11 32.22 -20.67
N ILE A 3 -17.06 33.32 -19.93
CA ILE A 3 -15.99 33.60 -18.94
C ILE A 3 -15.95 32.53 -17.87
N LEU A 4 -17.09 32.09 -17.36
CA LEU A 4 -17.17 31.05 -16.34
C LEU A 4 -16.59 29.71 -16.82
N ARG A 5 -16.80 29.36 -18.08
CA ARG A 5 -16.19 28.17 -18.70
C ARG A 5 -14.67 28.23 -18.77
N HIS A 6 -14.11 29.42 -19.08
CA HIS A 6 -12.65 29.58 -19.11
C HIS A 6 -12.04 29.56 -17.71
N ILE A 7 -12.72 30.11 -16.70
CA ILE A 7 -12.30 30.01 -15.30
C ILE A 7 -12.29 28.54 -14.83
N PHE A 8 -13.35 27.80 -15.14
CA PHE A 8 -13.42 26.37 -14.83
C PHE A 8 -12.33 25.55 -15.53
N ALA A 9 -12.07 25.81 -16.81
CA ALA A 9 -11.03 25.13 -17.56
C ALA A 9 -9.64 25.44 -17.01
N LEU A 10 -9.39 26.71 -16.65
CA LEU A 10 -8.12 27.13 -16.03
C LEU A 10 -7.94 26.52 -14.64
N ALA A 11 -8.98 26.50 -13.81
CA ALA A 11 -8.95 25.84 -12.50
C ALA A 11 -8.71 24.34 -12.64
N ALA A 12 -9.37 23.65 -13.56
CA ALA A 12 -9.16 22.23 -13.83
C ALA A 12 -7.74 21.94 -14.35
N PHE A 13 -7.15 22.83 -15.10
CA PHE A 13 -5.78 22.71 -15.61
C PHE A 13 -4.73 22.95 -14.51
N LEU A 14 -5.03 23.82 -13.53
CA LEU A 14 -4.13 24.12 -12.41
C LEU A 14 -4.21 23.10 -11.26
N LEU A 15 -5.31 22.37 -11.13
CA LEU A 15 -5.49 21.34 -10.10
C LEU A 15 -4.35 20.30 -10.03
N PRO A 16 -3.83 19.76 -11.16
CA PRO A 16 -2.71 18.81 -11.08
C PRO A 16 -1.41 19.40 -10.56
N PHE A 17 -1.19 20.72 -10.64
CA PHE A 17 0.00 21.38 -10.12
C PHE A 17 -0.07 21.63 -8.61
N ILE A 18 -1.27 21.57 -8.02
CA ILE A 18 -1.49 21.75 -6.58
C ILE A 18 -1.63 20.39 -5.88
N ALA A 19 -1.98 19.34 -6.61
CA ALA A 19 -1.99 17.98 -6.12
C ALA A 19 -0.53 17.51 -5.93
N SER A 20 0.07 17.84 -4.81
CA SER A 20 1.16 17.06 -4.27
C SER A 20 0.60 15.66 -4.02
N ALA A 21 0.69 14.77 -4.99
CA ALA A 21 0.52 13.36 -4.73
C ALA A 21 1.46 13.05 -3.56
N GLN A 22 0.93 12.53 -2.48
CA GLN A 22 1.72 12.14 -1.31
C GLN A 22 2.57 10.92 -1.70
N PHE A 23 3.56 11.16 -2.53
CA PHE A 23 4.66 10.24 -2.69
C PHE A 23 5.55 10.45 -1.48
N TYR A 24 5.32 9.65 -0.45
CA TYR A 24 6.32 9.53 0.59
C TYR A 24 7.56 8.93 -0.06
N VAL A 25 8.52 9.77 -0.32
CA VAL A 25 9.87 9.34 -0.65
C VAL A 25 10.46 8.87 0.68
N THR A 26 10.32 7.59 0.96
CA THR A 26 10.83 6.96 2.18
C THR A 26 12.31 6.60 2.07
N GLY A 27 13.00 7.12 1.09
CA GLY A 27 14.35 6.82 0.67
C GLY A 27 14.35 6.13 -0.69
N ASP A 28 15.45 6.25 -1.41
CA ASP A 28 15.59 5.62 -2.71
C ASP A 28 16.39 4.32 -2.58
N ASP A 29 15.78 3.22 -3.01
CA ASP A 29 16.52 1.98 -3.16
C ASP A 29 17.62 2.18 -4.21
N PRO A 30 18.82 1.60 -4.02
CA PRO A 30 19.89 1.73 -5.00
C PRO A 30 19.46 1.27 -6.38
N GLY A 31 19.58 2.12 -7.40
CA GLY A 31 19.07 1.85 -8.76
C GLY A 31 19.70 0.65 -9.48
N ARG A 32 20.80 0.09 -8.92
CA ARG A 32 21.48 -1.11 -9.42
C ARG A 32 20.92 -2.42 -8.87
N LEU A 33 19.95 -2.37 -7.94
CA LEU A 33 19.38 -3.59 -7.36
C LEU A 33 18.59 -4.38 -8.41
N LYS A 34 18.77 -5.69 -8.37
CA LYS A 34 17.90 -6.60 -9.10
C LYS A 34 16.71 -6.95 -8.21
N TRP A 35 15.53 -6.91 -8.81
CA TRP A 35 14.28 -7.18 -8.13
C TRP A 35 13.70 -8.51 -8.56
N TYR A 36 13.17 -9.23 -7.60
CA TYR A 36 12.48 -10.50 -7.78
C TYR A 36 11.07 -10.43 -7.21
N SER A 37 10.24 -11.43 -7.47
CA SER A 37 8.92 -11.50 -6.87
C SER A 37 8.51 -12.92 -6.51
N ILE A 38 7.77 -13.04 -5.42
CA ILE A 38 7.07 -14.24 -4.97
C ILE A 38 5.58 -13.93 -4.98
N GLU A 39 4.79 -14.84 -5.52
CA GLU A 39 3.34 -14.71 -5.52
C GLU A 39 2.70 -15.73 -4.59
N THR A 40 1.77 -15.26 -3.77
CA THR A 40 0.84 -16.06 -2.99
C THR A 40 -0.56 -15.97 -3.62
N ASP A 41 -1.58 -16.50 -3.00
CA ASP A 41 -2.95 -16.42 -3.51
C ASP A 41 -3.45 -14.96 -3.58
N ASN A 42 -3.09 -14.13 -2.59
CA ASN A 42 -3.63 -12.77 -2.45
C ASN A 42 -2.58 -11.65 -2.58
N PHE A 43 -1.29 -11.97 -2.55
CA PHE A 43 -0.22 -10.99 -2.54
C PHE A 43 0.84 -11.27 -3.60
N LYS A 44 1.49 -10.19 -4.06
CA LYS A 44 2.73 -10.25 -4.86
C LYS A 44 3.82 -9.52 -4.11
N VAL A 45 4.74 -10.27 -3.50
CA VAL A 45 5.87 -9.73 -2.76
C VAL A 45 7.02 -9.46 -3.72
N ILE A 46 7.45 -8.22 -3.80
CA ILE A 46 8.55 -7.72 -4.63
C ILE A 46 9.70 -7.43 -3.69
N TYR A 47 10.88 -7.98 -3.95
CA TYR A 47 12.01 -7.91 -3.04
C TYR A 47 13.34 -7.79 -3.79
N PRO A 48 14.36 -7.15 -3.17
CA PRO A 48 15.67 -7.01 -3.75
C PRO A 48 16.50 -8.30 -3.63
N GLU A 49 17.45 -8.45 -4.54
CA GLU A 49 18.44 -9.55 -4.54
C GLU A 49 19.06 -9.75 -3.17
N GLY A 50 19.20 -11.01 -2.75
CA GLY A 50 19.78 -11.39 -1.46
C GLY A 50 18.82 -11.44 -0.29
N THR A 51 17.54 -11.10 -0.47
CA THR A 51 16.52 -11.13 0.61
C THR A 51 15.47 -12.22 0.42
N ASP A 52 15.74 -13.24 -0.39
CA ASP A 52 14.80 -14.31 -0.74
C ASP A 52 14.18 -15.03 0.47
N SER A 53 15.01 -15.41 1.44
CA SER A 53 14.54 -16.10 2.64
C SER A 53 13.60 -15.22 3.45
N LEU A 54 13.93 -13.94 3.60
CA LEU A 54 13.11 -12.98 4.32
C LEU A 54 11.80 -12.71 3.57
N ALA A 55 11.85 -12.60 2.25
CA ALA A 55 10.67 -12.41 1.41
C ALA A 55 9.68 -13.57 1.53
N ARG A 56 10.16 -14.81 1.63
CA ARG A 56 9.31 -15.99 1.90
C ARG A 56 8.63 -15.90 3.26
N VAL A 57 9.36 -15.48 4.29
CA VAL A 57 8.81 -15.30 5.64
C VAL A 57 7.70 -14.25 5.64
N TYR A 58 7.90 -13.11 4.97
CA TYR A 58 6.85 -12.09 4.86
C TYR A 58 5.68 -12.57 4.02
N ALA A 59 5.91 -13.20 2.88
CA ALA A 59 4.87 -13.75 2.02
C ALA A 59 3.97 -14.73 2.78
N GLU A 60 4.56 -15.65 3.55
CA GLU A 60 3.82 -16.59 4.39
C GLU A 60 3.03 -15.87 5.49
N LYS A 61 3.65 -14.92 6.19
CA LYS A 61 2.99 -14.22 7.30
C LYS A 61 1.83 -13.35 6.85
N ILE A 62 1.99 -12.53 5.82
CA ILE A 62 0.90 -11.68 5.34
C ILE A 62 -0.27 -12.51 4.81
N GLU A 63 -0.01 -13.64 4.15
CA GLU A 63 -1.06 -14.57 3.72
C GLU A 63 -1.76 -15.21 4.92
N ARG A 64 -0.99 -15.71 5.88
CA ARG A 64 -1.51 -16.36 7.10
C ARG A 64 -2.36 -15.42 7.94
N PHE A 65 -1.95 -14.18 8.11
CA PHE A 65 -2.66 -13.21 8.94
C PHE A 65 -3.79 -12.47 8.23
N ARG A 66 -3.95 -12.64 6.91
CA ARG A 66 -4.98 -11.96 6.13
C ARG A 66 -6.38 -12.11 6.71
N ILE A 67 -6.81 -13.35 6.99
CA ILE A 67 -8.14 -13.62 7.54
C ILE A 67 -8.27 -13.13 8.98
N PRO A 68 -7.39 -13.49 9.94
CA PRO A 68 -7.48 -13.00 11.31
C PRO A 68 -7.53 -11.47 11.42
N VAL A 69 -6.70 -10.76 10.65
CA VAL A 69 -6.70 -9.30 10.64
C VAL A 69 -8.00 -8.74 10.06
N SER A 70 -8.48 -9.33 8.98
CA SER A 70 -9.73 -8.91 8.34
C SER A 70 -10.94 -9.03 9.28
N LEU A 71 -10.96 -10.05 10.12
CA LEU A 71 -12.03 -10.22 11.12
C LEU A 71 -12.06 -9.08 12.14
N THR A 72 -10.91 -8.48 12.46
CA THR A 72 -10.86 -7.34 13.41
C THR A 72 -11.42 -6.04 12.84
N THR A 73 -11.49 -5.91 11.53
CA THR A 73 -12.03 -4.74 10.83
C THR A 73 -13.39 -4.98 10.21
N GLY A 74 -13.87 -6.24 10.20
CA GLY A 74 -15.11 -6.64 9.55
C GLY A 74 -15.03 -6.63 8.02
N TYR A 75 -13.85 -6.52 7.43
CA TYR A 75 -13.65 -6.50 5.99
C TYR A 75 -12.55 -7.47 5.55
N LEU A 76 -12.88 -8.39 4.66
CA LEU A 76 -11.91 -9.34 4.12
C LEU A 76 -11.12 -8.73 2.96
N SER A 77 -9.83 -8.45 3.18
CA SER A 77 -8.95 -7.94 2.15
C SER A 77 -8.79 -8.93 0.98
N GLY A 78 -8.65 -8.41 -0.24
CA GLY A 78 -8.54 -9.23 -1.45
C GLY A 78 -9.87 -9.57 -2.12
N GLN A 79 -11.00 -9.20 -1.54
CA GLN A 79 -12.28 -9.24 -2.24
C GLN A 79 -12.48 -7.93 -3.00
N GLY A 80 -12.30 -7.91 -4.29
CA GLY A 80 -12.61 -6.70 -5.04
C GLY A 80 -12.33 -6.80 -6.53
N ASP A 81 -11.10 -6.70 -6.93
CA ASP A 81 -10.72 -6.58 -8.34
C ASP A 81 -9.97 -7.80 -8.90
N GLY A 82 -9.84 -8.87 -8.11
CA GLY A 82 -9.11 -10.08 -8.48
C GLY A 82 -7.60 -9.86 -8.61
N ARG A 83 -7.08 -8.70 -8.25
CA ARG A 83 -5.66 -8.39 -8.32
C ARG A 83 -4.98 -8.69 -6.99
N LYS A 84 -3.81 -9.32 -7.07
CA LYS A 84 -2.95 -9.52 -5.90
C LYS A 84 -2.47 -8.18 -5.36
N MET A 85 -2.44 -8.05 -4.03
CA MET A 85 -1.92 -6.86 -3.37
C MET A 85 -0.39 -6.80 -3.55
N PRO A 86 0.16 -5.75 -4.16
CA PRO A 86 1.60 -5.58 -4.23
C PRO A 86 2.19 -5.28 -2.85
N VAL A 87 3.27 -5.95 -2.52
CA VAL A 87 4.07 -5.74 -1.29
C VAL A 87 5.50 -5.51 -1.72
N VAL A 88 6.06 -4.36 -1.42
CA VAL A 88 7.45 -4.01 -1.77
C VAL A 88 8.29 -4.06 -0.51
N MET A 89 9.35 -4.87 -0.55
CA MET A 89 10.35 -4.93 0.51
C MET A 89 11.53 -4.04 0.12
N HIS A 90 11.86 -3.07 0.96
CA HIS A 90 12.93 -2.12 0.71
C HIS A 90 14.28 -2.61 1.25
N ALA A 91 15.35 -2.23 0.55
CA ALA A 91 16.72 -2.70 0.82
C ALA A 91 17.46 -1.89 1.88
N TYR A 92 16.95 -0.72 2.25
CA TYR A 92 17.66 0.16 3.15
C TYR A 92 17.21 0.06 4.61
N ASN A 93 18.07 0.57 5.49
CA ASN A 93 17.94 0.43 6.92
C ASN A 93 16.90 1.39 7.49
N ALA A 94 15.66 0.95 7.53
CA ALA A 94 14.58 1.61 8.22
C ALA A 94 13.71 0.60 8.94
N ALA A 95 13.16 1.00 10.07
CA ALA A 95 12.17 0.24 10.81
C ALA A 95 10.82 0.92 10.63
N ASN A 96 10.10 0.56 9.59
CA ASN A 96 8.82 1.16 9.26
C ASN A 96 8.00 0.25 8.33
N GLY A 97 6.74 0.62 8.13
CA GLY A 97 5.86 0.12 7.09
C GLY A 97 4.91 1.20 6.63
N SER A 98 4.30 1.00 5.50
CA SER A 98 3.23 1.88 5.03
C SER A 98 2.33 1.19 4.01
N VAL A 99 1.10 1.68 3.91
CA VAL A 99 0.15 1.28 2.88
C VAL A 99 -0.24 2.50 2.07
N ALA A 100 -0.04 2.43 0.75
CA ALA A 100 -0.44 3.46 -0.19
C ALA A 100 -1.58 2.96 -1.08
N TRP A 101 -2.42 3.88 -1.57
CA TRP A 101 -3.55 3.57 -2.44
C TRP A 101 -3.46 4.14 -3.85
N ALA A 102 -2.48 4.97 -4.11
CA ALA A 102 -2.25 5.49 -5.44
C ALA A 102 -0.74 5.60 -5.73
N PRO A 103 -0.12 4.55 -6.29
CA PRO A 103 -0.68 3.23 -6.58
C PRO A 103 -0.88 2.39 -5.30
N LYS A 104 -1.86 1.48 -5.33
CA LYS A 104 -2.14 0.57 -4.21
C LYS A 104 -0.96 -0.37 -4.00
N ARG A 105 -0.34 -0.28 -2.81
CA ARG A 105 0.78 -1.14 -2.40
C ARG A 105 1.01 -1.09 -0.90
N MET A 106 1.72 -2.08 -0.40
CA MET A 106 2.27 -2.12 0.95
C MET A 106 3.80 -2.00 0.81
N ASP A 107 4.40 -1.08 1.54
CA ASP A 107 5.85 -0.90 1.60
C ASP A 107 6.36 -1.41 2.95
N LEU A 108 7.36 -2.31 2.94
CA LEU A 108 7.91 -2.93 4.14
C LEU A 108 9.40 -2.64 4.28
N PHE A 109 9.77 -2.10 5.43
CA PHE A 109 11.16 -1.89 5.84
C PHE A 109 11.50 -2.96 6.87
N THR A 110 12.36 -3.88 6.49
CA THR A 110 12.46 -5.20 7.13
C THR A 110 13.36 -5.25 8.36
N LEU A 111 14.11 -4.19 8.65
CA LEU A 111 14.92 -4.13 9.85
C LEU A 111 14.07 -3.75 11.07
N PRO A 112 14.24 -4.46 12.20
CA PRO A 112 13.55 -4.10 13.43
C PRO A 112 14.08 -2.78 13.99
N SER A 113 13.20 -2.03 14.67
CA SER A 113 13.63 -0.88 15.48
C SER A 113 14.52 -1.35 16.63
N ALA A 114 15.67 -0.69 16.82
CA ALA A 114 16.55 -0.94 17.95
C ALA A 114 15.95 -0.50 19.30
N TYR A 115 14.93 0.32 19.28
CA TYR A 115 14.32 0.97 20.45
C TYR A 115 12.94 0.41 20.82
N ASP A 116 12.44 -0.55 20.06
CA ASP A 116 11.09 -1.08 20.25
C ASP A 116 11.15 -2.53 20.74
N PRO A 117 10.99 -2.76 22.06
CA PRO A 117 11.01 -4.09 22.65
C PRO A 117 9.66 -4.79 22.43
N GLU A 118 9.27 -4.99 21.18
CA GLU A 118 8.05 -5.69 20.84
C GLU A 118 8.09 -7.15 21.34
N PRO A 119 7.00 -7.64 21.94
CA PRO A 119 6.93 -9.00 22.47
C PRO A 119 6.89 -10.08 21.39
N MET A 120 6.84 -9.67 20.12
CA MET A 120 6.78 -10.58 18.97
C MET A 120 7.84 -10.22 17.92
N PRO A 121 8.24 -11.17 17.05
CA PRO A 121 9.18 -10.89 15.98
C PRO A 121 8.70 -9.76 15.06
N TRP A 122 9.60 -8.84 14.71
CA TRP A 122 9.34 -7.69 13.87
C TRP A 122 8.54 -8.02 12.59
N SER A 123 8.94 -9.09 11.91
CA SER A 123 8.23 -9.56 10.70
C SER A 123 6.76 -9.95 10.95
N THR A 124 6.44 -10.43 12.15
CA THR A 124 5.05 -10.74 12.52
C THR A 124 4.29 -9.45 12.84
N MET A 125 4.86 -8.59 13.67
CA MET A 125 4.27 -7.32 14.04
C MET A 125 3.98 -6.48 12.80
N LEU A 126 4.98 -6.28 11.95
CA LEU A 126 4.85 -5.48 10.73
C LEU A 126 3.81 -6.07 9.77
N SER A 127 3.81 -7.40 9.57
CA SER A 127 2.81 -8.06 8.70
C SER A 127 1.38 -7.84 9.19
N VAL A 128 1.15 -7.95 10.50
CA VAL A 128 -0.18 -7.73 11.10
C VAL A 128 -0.58 -6.27 11.03
N HIS A 129 0.34 -5.37 11.38
CA HIS A 129 0.12 -3.92 11.40
C HIS A 129 -0.28 -3.39 10.02
N GLU A 130 0.53 -3.66 9.01
CA GLU A 130 0.27 -3.16 7.65
C GLU A 130 -0.95 -3.84 7.00
N SER A 131 -1.16 -5.13 7.26
CA SER A 131 -2.37 -5.80 6.81
C SER A 131 -3.63 -5.18 7.40
N ARG A 132 -3.56 -4.66 8.64
CA ARG A 132 -4.67 -3.96 9.26
C ARG A 132 -4.97 -2.64 8.54
N HIS A 133 -3.95 -1.88 8.17
CA HIS A 133 -4.14 -0.68 7.35
C HIS A 133 -4.79 -1.00 6.01
N VAL A 134 -4.37 -2.08 5.34
CA VAL A 134 -5.01 -2.54 4.10
C VAL A 134 -6.51 -2.77 4.29
N THR A 135 -6.90 -3.49 5.34
CA THR A 135 -8.31 -3.79 5.59
C THR A 135 -9.11 -2.56 6.00
N GLN A 136 -8.54 -1.67 6.83
CA GLN A 136 -9.17 -0.41 7.24
C GLN A 136 -9.45 0.50 6.04
N MET A 137 -8.46 0.70 5.19
CA MET A 137 -8.61 1.54 4.00
C MET A 137 -9.59 0.92 3.00
N GLN A 138 -9.62 -0.41 2.85
CA GLN A 138 -10.61 -1.09 2.00
C GLN A 138 -12.02 -1.01 2.58
N PHE A 139 -12.18 -1.05 3.89
CA PHE A 139 -13.48 -0.86 4.54
C PHE A 139 -14.04 0.55 4.27
N GLY A 140 -13.20 1.58 4.30
CA GLY A 140 -13.59 2.95 3.95
C GLY A 140 -14.06 3.12 2.48
N LEU A 141 -13.63 2.22 1.58
CA LEU A 141 -13.97 2.22 0.16
C LEU A 141 -15.22 1.38 -0.13
N THR A 142 -16.35 1.74 0.48
CA THR A 142 -17.61 1.01 0.34
C THR A 142 -18.22 1.12 -1.08
N GLU A 143 -19.27 0.34 -1.32
CA GLU A 143 -20.09 0.32 -2.54
C GLU A 143 -20.52 1.71 -3.05
N ARG A 144 -20.72 2.69 -2.12
CA ARG A 144 -21.13 4.06 -2.47
C ARG A 144 -20.05 4.84 -3.23
N GLN A 145 -18.81 4.39 -3.19
CA GLN A 145 -17.68 5.07 -3.81
C GLN A 145 -17.33 4.52 -5.21
N LYS A 146 -17.99 3.43 -5.63
CA LYS A 146 -17.76 2.80 -6.93
C LYS A 146 -17.84 3.75 -8.14
N PRO A 147 -18.81 4.68 -8.24
CA PRO A 147 -18.88 5.60 -9.39
C PRO A 147 -17.66 6.50 -9.51
N GLY A 148 -17.18 7.05 -8.40
CA GLY A 148 -15.99 7.89 -8.40
C GLY A 148 -14.72 7.11 -8.75
N LYS A 149 -14.60 5.90 -8.24
CA LYS A 149 -13.50 4.97 -8.54
C LYS A 149 -13.49 4.56 -10.03
N TRP A 150 -14.65 4.39 -10.63
CA TRP A 150 -14.76 4.12 -12.08
C TRP A 150 -14.23 5.28 -12.93
N PHE A 151 -14.44 6.52 -12.47
CA PHE A 151 -14.04 7.72 -13.22
C PHE A 151 -12.57 8.12 -12.99
N LEU A 152 -12.07 8.02 -11.75
CA LEU A 152 -10.74 8.49 -11.31
C LEU A 152 -9.79 7.34 -10.94
N GLY A 153 -10.24 6.09 -11.06
CA GLY A 153 -9.43 4.94 -10.66
C GLY A 153 -9.01 5.01 -9.20
N GLU A 154 -7.77 4.65 -8.92
CA GLU A 154 -7.20 4.71 -7.56
C GLU A 154 -7.06 6.15 -7.04
N GLY A 155 -6.99 7.14 -7.91
CA GLY A 155 -6.98 8.56 -7.54
C GLY A 155 -8.22 9.02 -6.78
N TRP A 156 -9.36 8.32 -6.91
CA TRP A 156 -10.55 8.59 -6.12
C TRP A 156 -10.31 8.44 -4.61
N ASN A 157 -9.43 7.55 -4.23
CA ASN A 157 -9.08 7.33 -2.84
C ASN A 157 -8.40 8.53 -2.21
N ILE A 158 -7.63 9.32 -2.99
CA ILE A 158 -6.97 10.54 -2.52
C ILE A 158 -7.99 11.65 -2.22
N VAL A 159 -9.10 11.67 -2.94
CA VAL A 159 -10.13 12.72 -2.81
C VAL A 159 -11.12 12.42 -1.69
N THR A 160 -11.23 11.15 -1.27
CA THR A 160 -12.25 10.68 -0.31
C THR A 160 -11.70 10.37 1.09
N PHE A 161 -10.39 10.43 1.27
CA PHE A 161 -9.69 10.43 2.54
C PHE A 161 -9.18 11.84 2.84
#